data_02bc81a4fa3026164eed7cb313061976
#
_entry.id   02bc81a4fa3026164eed7cb313061976
#
_cell.length_a   1.000
_cell.length_b   1.000
_cell.length_c   1.000
_cell.angle_alpha   90.00
_cell.angle_beta   90.00
_cell.angle_gamma   90.00
#
_symmetry.space_group_name_H-M   'P 1'
#
loop_
_entity.id
_entity.type
_entity.pdbx_description
1 polymer ?
#
loop_
_entity_poly.entity_id
_entity_poly.type
_entity_poly.pdbx_seq_one_letter_code
_entity_poly.pdbx_strand_id
1 'polypeptide(L)'
;MSDCPVDLDAFNPLRSRATRDRASSHFTEDAASRANEETLDLSDEVLSTSMFEEIVGSSDAICGVTAQVMRVAPSDATVLITGESGTGKELVARAIHKRSRRSRSVFTRMNCAVTPQSLMAAELFGYEKGAFTGANQRHAGRFEVANRGTMFLDEVGEMPGETQVALLRVLQEREFERVGGTQSIPVDVRVIAATNCDVPAAVRSGKFRPDLFYRLNVFPIHVPPLRERQEDILLLAKYFIGRYAAKLGKRIRRVEKRTAELLEDYCWPGNIRELQNVIERAMIFCDSDTFFVEEAWLRPEPEPRLGLQPVLIDQERELIEAALAETRGRISGPEGAARRLGVPRTTLEYKIKSLRIDKYRYRMDAHEFSSKLG
;
A
#
# COMPACT_ATOMS: atom_id res chain seq x y z
N MET A 1 11.34 65.12 30.15
CA MET A 1 11.34 65.39 31.59
C MET A 1 11.47 64.05 32.24
N SER A 2 12.68 63.77 32.56
CA SER A 2 13.39 63.64 33.85
C SER A 2 12.99 62.31 34.55
N ASP A 3 13.81 61.51 35.11
CA ASP A 3 15.27 61.36 35.17
C ASP A 3 15.56 59.99 35.78
N CYS A 4 16.67 59.44 35.40
CA CYS A 4 17.45 58.38 36.11
C CYS A 4 17.85 58.84 37.54
N PRO A 5 18.63 58.12 38.26
CA PRO A 5 18.90 56.72 38.60
C PRO A 5 19.02 56.49 40.12
N VAL A 6 19.35 55.32 40.64
CA VAL A 6 20.29 55.13 41.77
C VAL A 6 20.84 53.70 41.80
N ASP A 7 22.13 53.68 41.73
CA ASP A 7 23.09 52.67 42.01
C ASP A 7 23.24 52.46 43.55
N LEU A 8 23.63 51.27 43.98
CA LEU A 8 24.51 51.10 45.12
C LEU A 8 24.95 49.66 45.35
N ASP A 9 26.23 49.47 45.11
CA ASP A 9 27.11 48.43 45.59
C ASP A 9 27.01 48.16 47.12
N ALA A 10 27.44 46.98 47.46
CA ALA A 10 28.28 46.56 48.57
C ALA A 10 27.74 45.37 49.39
N PHE A 11 28.35 44.25 49.24
CA PHE A 11 29.12 43.62 50.31
C PHE A 11 29.67 42.25 49.91
N ASN A 12 30.93 42.18 49.57
CA ASN A 12 31.81 41.01 49.74
C ASN A 12 32.48 41.13 51.12
N PRO A 13 32.78 40.10 51.90
CA PRO A 13 33.85 39.15 51.54
C PRO A 13 33.68 37.73 52.11
N LEU A 14 34.36 36.76 51.57
CA LEU A 14 35.41 35.96 52.19
C LEU A 14 35.97 34.89 51.32
N ARG A 15 37.25 35.03 50.98
CA ARG A 15 38.15 34.01 50.42
C ARG A 15 38.33 32.85 51.39
N SER A 16 38.33 31.58 50.87
CA SER A 16 39.54 30.74 50.98
C SER A 16 39.26 29.28 50.51
N ARG A 17 40.24 28.77 49.75
CA ARG A 17 40.60 27.34 49.54
C ARG A 17 39.54 26.41 48.92
N ALA A 18 39.83 25.77 47.82
CA ALA A 18 40.94 24.86 47.57
C ALA A 18 40.95 24.47 46.04
N THR A 19 42.13 24.51 45.50
CA THR A 19 42.60 23.76 44.34
C THR A 19 42.36 22.27 44.52
N ARG A 20 41.53 21.66 43.65
CA ARG A 20 41.55 20.30 43.12
C ARG A 20 40.15 19.99 42.58
N ASP A 21 40.07 20.01 41.26
CA ASP A 21 39.30 19.13 40.41
C ASP A 21 39.11 19.77 39.01
N ARG A 22 40.26 19.88 38.30
CA ARG A 22 40.25 20.28 36.89
C ARG A 22 40.44 19.09 35.92
N ALA A 23 40.20 17.87 36.39
CA ALA A 23 40.40 16.67 35.55
C ALA A 23 39.13 15.85 35.27
N SER A 24 37.97 16.21 35.86
CA SER A 24 36.72 15.43 35.65
C SER A 24 35.69 16.11 34.75
N SER A 25 35.85 17.40 34.41
CA SER A 25 34.88 18.13 33.59
C SER A 25 35.08 17.93 32.05
N HIS A 26 36.29 17.63 31.61
CA HIS A 26 36.57 17.42 30.18
C HIS A 26 36.10 16.07 29.63
N PHE A 27 36.00 15.02 30.48
CA PHE A 27 35.51 13.69 30.01
C PHE A 27 33.99 13.61 29.90
N THR A 28 33.26 14.45 30.65
CA THR A 28 31.77 14.47 30.56
C THR A 28 31.28 15.40 29.47
N GLU A 29 31.99 16.46 29.11
CA GLU A 29 31.64 17.35 27.99
C GLU A 29 31.94 16.70 26.63
N ASP A 30 33.04 15.95 26.50
CA ASP A 30 33.36 15.20 25.28
C ASP A 30 32.40 14.04 25.03
N ALA A 31 31.93 13.34 26.06
CA ALA A 31 30.94 12.27 25.93
C ALA A 31 29.54 12.82 25.62
N ALA A 32 29.14 13.95 26.21
CA ALA A 32 27.89 14.63 25.88
C ALA A 32 27.90 15.28 24.48
N SER A 33 29.06 15.80 24.05
CA SER A 33 29.24 16.34 22.71
C SER A 33 29.20 15.24 21.63
N ARG A 34 29.86 14.09 21.87
CA ARG A 34 29.79 12.94 20.97
C ARG A 34 28.40 12.30 20.92
N ALA A 35 27.69 12.22 22.04
CA ALA A 35 26.32 11.76 22.10
C ALA A 35 25.35 12.73 21.37
N ASN A 36 25.68 14.02 21.28
CA ASN A 36 24.89 15.00 20.55
C ASN A 36 25.18 14.98 19.02
N GLU A 37 26.37 14.51 18.60
CA GLU A 37 26.70 14.31 17.17
C GLU A 37 26.08 13.04 16.58
N GLU A 38 25.66 12.09 17.42
CA GLU A 38 25.06 10.81 17.02
C GLU A 38 23.52 10.81 16.99
N THR A 39 22.87 11.91 17.36
CA THR A 39 21.40 11.99 17.41
C THR A 39 20.86 13.26 16.76
N LEU A 40 19.68 13.16 16.13
CA LEU A 40 18.92 14.27 15.58
C LEU A 40 17.77 14.61 16.52
N ASP A 41 17.62 15.89 16.87
CA ASP A 41 16.51 16.37 17.70
C ASP A 41 15.17 16.31 16.92
N LEU A 42 14.14 15.83 17.60
CA LEU A 42 12.76 15.95 17.16
C LEU A 42 12.26 17.35 17.56
N SER A 43 12.63 18.39 16.81
CA SER A 43 12.15 19.73 17.07
C SER A 43 10.65 19.89 16.78
N ASP A 44 9.96 20.74 17.56
CA ASP A 44 8.52 21.04 17.46
C ASP A 44 8.08 21.64 16.11
N GLU A 45 9.00 21.96 15.21
CA GLU A 45 8.73 22.52 13.88
C GLU A 45 7.90 21.60 12.99
N VAL A 46 7.94 20.28 13.22
CA VAL A 46 7.21 19.28 12.38
C VAL A 46 5.70 19.37 12.57
N LEU A 47 5.22 19.83 13.73
CA LEU A 47 3.79 19.94 14.03
C LEU A 47 3.12 21.15 13.35
N SER A 48 3.90 22.15 12.92
CA SER A 48 3.39 23.38 12.31
C SER A 48 3.37 23.36 10.76
N THR A 49 4.06 22.41 10.11
CA THR A 49 4.31 22.44 8.66
C THR A 49 3.24 21.68 7.84
N SER A 50 2.23 21.06 8.45
CA SER A 50 1.18 20.42 7.67
C SER A 50 0.17 21.44 7.12
N MET A 51 0.45 22.00 5.97
CA MET A 51 -0.55 22.78 5.21
C MET A 51 -1.79 21.95 4.82
N PHE A 52 -1.68 20.64 4.91
CA PHE A 52 -2.74 19.65 4.71
C PHE A 52 -2.70 18.67 5.87
N GLU A 53 -3.72 18.67 6.69
CA GLU A 53 -3.84 17.83 7.90
C GLU A 53 -3.54 16.33 7.69
N GLU A 54 -3.42 15.87 6.44
CA GLU A 54 -3.27 14.45 6.11
C GLU A 54 -2.11 14.15 5.13
N ILE A 55 -1.64 15.13 4.34
CA ILE A 55 -0.52 14.97 3.39
C ILE A 55 0.71 15.66 3.96
N VAL A 56 1.65 14.84 4.46
CA VAL A 56 2.93 15.30 5.02
C VAL A 56 4.01 15.17 3.97
N GLY A 57 4.77 16.24 3.76
CA GLY A 57 5.89 16.30 2.83
C GLY A 57 6.20 17.73 2.42
N SER A 58 7.43 17.97 2.00
CA SER A 58 7.96 19.26 1.56
C SER A 58 8.68 19.18 0.22
N SER A 59 8.86 17.97 -0.34
CA SER A 59 9.49 17.77 -1.64
C SER A 59 8.70 18.42 -2.78
N ASP A 60 9.39 18.85 -3.83
CA ASP A 60 8.76 19.42 -5.03
C ASP A 60 7.73 18.47 -5.63
N ALA A 61 7.99 17.17 -5.56
CA ALA A 61 7.11 16.13 -6.07
C ALA A 61 5.75 16.12 -5.35
N ILE A 62 5.72 16.17 -4.01
CA ILE A 62 4.47 16.21 -3.24
C ILE A 62 3.81 17.59 -3.27
N CYS A 63 4.59 18.67 -3.34
CA CYS A 63 4.10 20.02 -3.57
C CYS A 63 3.34 20.13 -4.90
N GLY A 64 3.84 19.46 -5.95
CA GLY A 64 3.15 19.36 -7.24
C GLY A 64 1.80 18.64 -7.14
N VAL A 65 1.73 17.53 -6.41
CA VAL A 65 0.47 16.80 -6.12
C VAL A 65 -0.50 17.72 -5.36
N THR A 66 -0.02 18.40 -4.35
CA THR A 66 -0.83 19.32 -3.53
C THR A 66 -1.40 20.47 -4.37
N ALA A 67 -0.61 21.05 -5.27
CA ALA A 67 -1.07 22.09 -6.20
C ALA A 67 -2.17 21.56 -7.14
N GLN A 68 -2.04 20.31 -7.64
CA GLN A 68 -3.07 19.67 -8.47
C GLN A 68 -4.36 19.44 -7.66
N VAL A 69 -4.25 18.99 -6.40
CA VAL A 69 -5.39 18.85 -5.47
C VAL A 69 -6.13 20.18 -5.31
N MET A 70 -5.39 21.26 -5.04
CA MET A 70 -5.99 22.59 -4.88
C MET A 70 -6.72 23.06 -6.14
N ARG A 71 -6.16 22.78 -7.31
CA ARG A 71 -6.75 23.16 -8.61
C ARG A 71 -8.03 22.39 -8.91
N VAL A 72 -8.08 21.08 -8.65
CA VAL A 72 -9.21 20.23 -9.02
C VAL A 72 -10.31 20.20 -7.98
N ALA A 73 -10.00 20.45 -6.71
CA ALA A 73 -10.95 20.31 -5.60
C ALA A 73 -12.25 21.13 -5.80
N PRO A 74 -12.22 22.42 -6.26
CA PRO A 74 -13.42 23.21 -6.44
C PRO A 74 -14.33 22.75 -7.59
N SER A 75 -13.83 21.91 -8.50
CA SER A 75 -14.60 21.37 -9.62
C SER A 75 -15.29 20.05 -9.27
N ASP A 76 -16.30 19.67 -10.07
CA ASP A 76 -16.92 18.33 -9.99
C ASP A 76 -16.31 17.34 -10.99
N ALA A 77 -15.15 17.67 -11.58
CA ALA A 77 -14.46 16.78 -12.51
C ALA A 77 -14.10 15.45 -11.85
N THR A 78 -14.20 14.38 -12.64
CA THR A 78 -13.68 13.06 -12.25
C THR A 78 -12.18 13.13 -12.14
N VAL A 79 -11.63 12.52 -11.09
CA VAL A 79 -10.17 12.47 -10.83
C VAL A 79 -9.70 11.03 -10.85
N LEU A 80 -8.64 10.77 -11.60
CA LEU A 80 -7.95 9.48 -11.57
C LEU A 80 -6.60 9.64 -10.86
N ILE A 81 -6.45 8.99 -9.70
CA ILE A 81 -5.22 9.02 -8.91
C ILE A 81 -4.44 7.75 -9.22
N THR A 82 -3.24 7.87 -9.74
CA THR A 82 -2.33 6.76 -10.01
C THR A 82 -1.13 6.79 -9.08
N GLY A 83 -0.53 5.64 -8.83
CA GLY A 83 0.67 5.50 -8.00
C GLY A 83 0.72 4.15 -7.32
N GLU A 84 1.90 3.78 -6.86
CA GLU A 84 2.16 2.50 -6.21
C GLU A 84 1.30 2.29 -4.95
N SER A 85 1.19 1.03 -4.52
CA SER A 85 0.53 0.73 -3.25
C SER A 85 1.27 1.41 -2.08
N GLY A 86 0.51 1.93 -1.12
CA GLY A 86 1.09 2.58 0.06
C GLY A 86 1.59 4.01 -0.12
N THR A 87 1.45 4.64 -1.30
CA THR A 87 1.90 6.02 -1.56
C THR A 87 1.00 7.10 -0.94
N GLY A 88 -0.22 6.74 -0.50
CA GLY A 88 -1.16 7.68 0.12
C GLY A 88 -2.28 8.17 -0.81
N LYS A 89 -2.64 7.43 -1.87
CA LYS A 89 -3.72 7.78 -2.82
C LYS A 89 -5.05 8.12 -2.12
N GLU A 90 -5.41 7.37 -1.06
CA GLU A 90 -6.62 7.66 -0.28
C GLU A 90 -6.56 9.03 0.42
N LEU A 91 -5.39 9.42 0.94
CA LEU A 91 -5.21 10.73 1.58
C LEU A 91 -5.40 11.87 0.57
N VAL A 92 -4.88 11.69 -0.65
CA VAL A 92 -5.09 12.63 -1.76
C VAL A 92 -6.57 12.76 -2.10
N ALA A 93 -7.30 11.63 -2.20
CA ALA A 93 -8.75 11.64 -2.45
C ALA A 93 -9.53 12.37 -1.33
N ARG A 94 -9.18 12.12 -0.07
CA ARG A 94 -9.77 12.83 1.10
C ARG A 94 -9.47 14.33 1.07
N ALA A 95 -8.24 14.72 0.72
CA ALA A 95 -7.85 16.12 0.59
C ALA A 95 -8.64 16.84 -0.51
N ILE A 96 -8.89 16.18 -1.66
CA ILE A 96 -9.74 16.70 -2.72
C ILE A 96 -11.17 16.91 -2.21
N HIS A 97 -11.74 15.92 -1.53
CA HIS A 97 -13.10 16.01 -0.99
C HIS A 97 -13.22 17.13 0.04
N LYS A 98 -12.34 17.20 1.03
CA LYS A 98 -12.34 18.23 2.09
C LYS A 98 -12.28 19.67 1.55
N ARG A 99 -11.66 19.87 0.38
CA ARG A 99 -11.52 21.18 -0.28
C ARG A 99 -12.52 21.42 -1.39
N SER A 100 -13.43 20.47 -1.63
CA SER A 100 -14.46 20.58 -2.66
C SER A 100 -15.68 21.34 -2.18
N ARG A 101 -16.54 21.68 -3.12
CA ARG A 101 -17.89 22.23 -2.79
C ARG A 101 -18.76 21.24 -2.03
N ARG A 102 -18.39 19.93 -2.06
CA ARG A 102 -19.09 18.83 -1.40
C ARG A 102 -18.44 18.43 -0.06
N SER A 103 -17.56 19.27 0.50
CA SER A 103 -16.79 18.98 1.73
C SER A 103 -17.65 18.64 2.96
N ARG A 104 -18.88 19.12 3.00
CA ARG A 104 -19.86 18.83 4.08
C ARG A 104 -20.76 17.64 3.77
N SER A 105 -20.66 17.08 2.57
CA SER A 105 -21.46 15.94 2.13
C SER A 105 -20.74 14.62 2.44
N VAL A 106 -21.42 13.50 2.20
CA VAL A 106 -20.85 12.16 2.47
C VAL A 106 -19.66 11.87 1.56
N PHE A 107 -18.60 11.33 2.15
CA PHE A 107 -17.48 10.72 1.46
C PHE A 107 -17.59 9.20 1.60
N THR A 108 -18.09 8.54 0.56
CA THR A 108 -18.23 7.09 0.52
C THR A 108 -17.02 6.47 -0.16
N ARG A 109 -16.46 5.41 0.40
CA ARG A 109 -15.32 4.70 -0.17
C ARG A 109 -15.65 3.24 -0.43
N MET A 110 -15.04 2.69 -1.48
CA MET A 110 -15.03 1.26 -1.78
C MET A 110 -13.67 0.85 -2.32
N ASN A 111 -13.14 -0.26 -1.84
CA ASN A 111 -11.93 -0.86 -2.38
C ASN A 111 -12.31 -2.04 -3.26
N CYS A 112 -11.99 -1.94 -4.56
CA CYS A 112 -12.35 -2.95 -5.55
C CYS A 112 -11.50 -4.23 -5.45
N ALA A 113 -10.27 -4.14 -4.92
CA ALA A 113 -9.41 -5.32 -4.77
C ALA A 113 -9.84 -6.24 -3.61
N VAL A 114 -10.45 -5.69 -2.55
CA VAL A 114 -10.88 -6.46 -1.37
C VAL A 114 -12.28 -7.02 -1.55
N THR A 115 -13.11 -6.38 -2.35
CA THR A 115 -14.50 -6.80 -2.57
C THR A 115 -14.54 -8.00 -3.54
N PRO A 116 -15.20 -9.12 -3.16
CA PRO A 116 -15.35 -10.24 -4.08
C PRO A 116 -15.99 -9.80 -5.40
N GLN A 117 -15.43 -10.23 -6.52
CA GLN A 117 -15.88 -9.81 -7.85
C GLN A 117 -17.38 -10.06 -8.09
N SER A 118 -17.90 -11.19 -7.59
CA SER A 118 -19.32 -11.56 -7.69
C SER A 118 -20.27 -10.66 -6.89
N LEU A 119 -19.77 -9.95 -5.88
CA LEU A 119 -20.57 -9.05 -5.03
C LEU A 119 -20.34 -7.58 -5.36
N MET A 120 -19.36 -7.26 -6.22
CA MET A 120 -18.95 -5.88 -6.45
C MET A 120 -20.07 -5.02 -7.04
N ALA A 121 -20.81 -5.54 -8.03
CA ALA A 121 -21.96 -4.84 -8.59
C ALA A 121 -23.06 -4.61 -7.55
N ALA A 122 -23.36 -5.63 -6.72
CA ALA A 122 -24.36 -5.53 -5.66
C ALA A 122 -23.97 -4.53 -4.57
N GLU A 123 -22.70 -4.44 -4.20
CA GLU A 123 -22.22 -3.43 -3.25
C GLU A 123 -22.25 -2.01 -3.83
N LEU A 124 -21.84 -1.83 -5.10
CA LEU A 124 -21.82 -0.52 -5.73
C LEU A 124 -23.21 0.02 -6.01
N PHE A 125 -24.05 -0.79 -6.66
CA PHE A 125 -25.34 -0.35 -7.21
C PHE A 125 -26.53 -0.80 -6.36
N GLY A 126 -26.32 -1.69 -5.38
CA GLY A 126 -27.39 -2.29 -4.62
C GLY A 126 -28.12 -3.41 -5.39
N TYR A 127 -29.11 -4.01 -4.77
CA TYR A 127 -29.86 -5.11 -5.37
C TYR A 127 -31.32 -5.10 -4.92
N GLU A 128 -32.19 -5.62 -5.78
CA GLU A 128 -33.61 -5.86 -5.49
C GLU A 128 -33.79 -7.22 -4.79
N LYS A 129 -34.92 -7.36 -4.10
CA LYS A 129 -35.30 -8.66 -3.49
C LYS A 129 -35.39 -9.73 -4.58
N GLY A 130 -34.68 -10.85 -4.36
CA GLY A 130 -34.64 -11.97 -5.30
C GLY A 130 -33.59 -11.87 -6.42
N ALA A 131 -32.75 -10.86 -6.40
CA ALA A 131 -31.70 -10.67 -7.42
C ALA A 131 -30.70 -11.85 -7.50
N PHE A 132 -30.45 -12.52 -6.38
CA PHE A 132 -29.60 -13.73 -6.29
C PHE A 132 -30.00 -14.54 -5.05
N THR A 133 -29.46 -15.76 -4.95
CA THR A 133 -29.70 -16.64 -3.80
C THR A 133 -29.17 -15.99 -2.51
N GLY A 134 -30.07 -15.60 -1.59
CA GLY A 134 -29.74 -14.86 -0.37
C GLY A 134 -30.20 -13.40 -0.37
N ALA A 135 -30.66 -12.85 -1.50
CA ALA A 135 -31.24 -11.50 -1.57
C ALA A 135 -32.68 -11.46 -1.00
N ASN A 136 -32.81 -11.60 0.31
CA ASN A 136 -34.10 -11.68 0.98
C ASN A 136 -34.87 -10.35 1.04
N GLN A 137 -34.14 -9.24 0.94
CA GLN A 137 -34.69 -7.87 0.93
C GLN A 137 -33.85 -6.97 0.02
N ARG A 138 -34.45 -5.86 -0.37
CA ARG A 138 -33.76 -4.79 -1.12
C ARG A 138 -32.61 -4.21 -0.31
N HIS A 139 -31.49 -3.90 -0.96
CA HIS A 139 -30.33 -3.23 -0.39
C HIS A 139 -29.91 -2.02 -1.23
N ALA A 140 -29.65 -0.89 -0.57
CA ALA A 140 -29.15 0.32 -1.23
C ALA A 140 -27.64 0.23 -1.45
N GLY A 141 -27.20 0.53 -2.68
CA GLY A 141 -25.78 0.49 -3.06
C GLY A 141 -24.99 1.72 -2.59
N ARG A 142 -23.67 1.64 -2.74
CA ARG A 142 -22.75 2.73 -2.37
C ARG A 142 -23.02 4.02 -3.15
N PHE A 143 -23.47 3.94 -4.41
CA PHE A 143 -23.83 5.12 -5.20
C PHE A 143 -25.07 5.82 -4.65
N GLU A 144 -26.07 5.09 -4.15
CA GLU A 144 -27.22 5.71 -3.48
C GLU A 144 -26.81 6.45 -2.21
N VAL A 145 -25.95 5.81 -1.40
CA VAL A 145 -25.41 6.40 -0.16
C VAL A 145 -24.56 7.65 -0.46
N ALA A 146 -23.80 7.63 -1.57
CA ALA A 146 -22.94 8.73 -1.98
C ALA A 146 -23.69 9.90 -2.65
N ASN A 147 -25.02 9.80 -2.84
CA ASN A 147 -25.79 10.82 -3.56
C ASN A 147 -25.58 12.22 -2.97
N ARG A 148 -25.34 13.21 -3.82
CA ARG A 148 -24.93 14.60 -3.50
C ARG A 148 -23.56 14.71 -2.79
N GLY A 149 -22.83 13.61 -2.68
CA GLY A 149 -21.52 13.54 -2.06
C GLY A 149 -20.39 13.19 -3.03
N THR A 150 -19.41 12.46 -2.51
CA THR A 150 -18.24 11.98 -3.27
C THR A 150 -18.08 10.48 -3.09
N MET A 151 -17.93 9.77 -4.21
CA MET A 151 -17.59 8.35 -4.24
C MET A 151 -16.11 8.19 -4.54
N PHE A 152 -15.38 7.53 -3.66
CA PHE A 152 -14.00 7.14 -3.85
C PHE A 152 -13.92 5.65 -4.17
N LEU A 153 -13.41 5.34 -5.36
CA LEU A 153 -13.19 3.98 -5.85
C LEU A 153 -11.69 3.69 -5.79
N ASP A 154 -11.27 2.86 -4.85
CA ASP A 154 -9.88 2.44 -4.73
C ASP A 154 -9.63 1.16 -5.52
N GLU A 155 -8.47 1.08 -6.19
CA GLU A 155 -8.03 -0.04 -7.03
C GLU A 155 -9.04 -0.39 -8.16
N VAL A 156 -9.49 0.63 -8.91
CA VAL A 156 -10.48 0.45 -9.99
C VAL A 156 -9.99 -0.48 -11.11
N GLY A 157 -8.67 -0.69 -11.26
CA GLY A 157 -8.08 -1.64 -12.21
C GLY A 157 -8.47 -3.09 -11.97
N GLU A 158 -8.95 -3.43 -10.76
CA GLU A 158 -9.39 -4.77 -10.38
C GLU A 158 -10.91 -5.02 -10.63
N MET A 159 -11.60 -4.02 -11.19
CA MET A 159 -13.04 -4.08 -11.42
C MET A 159 -13.40 -5.05 -12.55
N PRO A 160 -14.38 -5.97 -12.37
CA PRO A 160 -14.87 -6.85 -13.42
C PRO A 160 -15.50 -6.09 -14.60
N GLY A 161 -15.41 -6.65 -15.80
CA GLY A 161 -15.90 -6.00 -17.03
C GLY A 161 -17.38 -5.58 -16.98
N GLU A 162 -18.25 -6.39 -16.39
CA GLU A 162 -19.68 -6.08 -16.22
C GLU A 162 -19.88 -4.85 -15.32
N THR A 163 -19.12 -4.78 -14.24
CA THR A 163 -19.15 -3.63 -13.31
C THR A 163 -18.57 -2.38 -13.97
N GLN A 164 -17.56 -2.52 -14.85
CA GLN A 164 -17.01 -1.41 -15.63
C GLN A 164 -18.08 -0.79 -16.55
N VAL A 165 -18.93 -1.61 -17.18
CA VAL A 165 -20.05 -1.13 -18.03
C VAL A 165 -21.06 -0.35 -17.20
N ALA A 166 -21.44 -0.86 -16.03
CA ALA A 166 -22.39 -0.17 -15.14
C ALA A 166 -21.82 1.15 -14.61
N LEU A 167 -20.52 1.18 -14.22
CA LEU A 167 -19.85 2.41 -13.80
C LEU A 167 -19.80 3.45 -14.93
N LEU A 168 -19.55 3.03 -16.16
CA LEU A 168 -19.55 3.93 -17.31
C LEU A 168 -20.91 4.63 -17.50
N ARG A 169 -22.03 3.90 -17.33
CA ARG A 169 -23.38 4.50 -17.36
C ARG A 169 -23.56 5.56 -16.27
N VAL A 170 -23.16 5.28 -15.04
CA VAL A 170 -23.20 6.27 -13.96
C VAL A 170 -22.42 7.54 -14.30
N LEU A 171 -21.24 7.39 -14.91
CA LEU A 171 -20.39 8.54 -15.26
C LEU A 171 -20.94 9.34 -16.45
N GLN A 172 -21.69 8.72 -17.36
CA GLN A 172 -22.24 9.37 -18.57
C GLN A 172 -23.64 9.92 -18.36
N GLU A 173 -24.53 9.08 -17.82
CA GLU A 173 -25.97 9.32 -17.75
C GLU A 173 -26.41 9.83 -16.37
N ARG A 174 -25.55 9.70 -15.34
CA ARG A 174 -25.82 10.04 -13.94
C ARG A 174 -27.00 9.25 -13.36
N GLU A 175 -27.15 8.03 -13.82
CA GLU A 175 -28.15 7.09 -13.33
C GLU A 175 -27.61 5.67 -13.37
N PHE A 176 -28.25 4.77 -12.65
CA PHE A 176 -27.93 3.35 -12.62
C PHE A 176 -29.18 2.52 -12.28
N GLU A 177 -29.08 1.22 -12.51
CA GLU A 177 -30.09 0.23 -12.12
C GLU A 177 -29.50 -0.67 -11.03
N ARG A 178 -30.34 -1.10 -10.07
CA ARG A 178 -29.93 -2.12 -9.09
C ARG A 178 -29.79 -3.47 -9.75
N VAL A 179 -28.96 -4.34 -9.18
CA VAL A 179 -28.85 -5.73 -9.62
C VAL A 179 -30.20 -6.42 -9.48
N GLY A 180 -30.69 -7.02 -10.57
CA GLY A 180 -32.01 -7.65 -10.65
C GLY A 180 -33.19 -6.69 -10.75
N GLY A 181 -32.97 -5.39 -10.88
CA GLY A 181 -33.97 -4.37 -11.11
C GLY A 181 -33.91 -3.77 -12.52
N THR A 182 -34.98 -3.09 -12.92
CA THR A 182 -35.09 -2.36 -14.20
C THR A 182 -35.38 -0.88 -14.00
N GLN A 183 -35.48 -0.44 -12.75
CA GLN A 183 -35.74 0.97 -12.42
C GLN A 183 -34.45 1.78 -12.48
N SER A 184 -34.41 2.79 -13.35
CA SER A 184 -33.34 3.78 -13.36
C SER A 184 -33.42 4.68 -12.16
N ILE A 185 -32.27 4.89 -11.49
CA ILE A 185 -32.11 5.68 -10.26
C ILE A 185 -31.14 6.81 -10.57
N PRO A 186 -31.62 8.06 -10.62
CA PRO A 186 -30.75 9.20 -10.86
C PRO A 186 -29.84 9.45 -9.65
N VAL A 187 -28.58 9.81 -9.90
CA VAL A 187 -27.59 10.06 -8.86
C VAL A 187 -26.66 11.23 -9.21
N ASP A 188 -26.47 12.14 -8.28
CA ASP A 188 -25.50 13.23 -8.39
C ASP A 188 -24.29 12.95 -7.49
N VAL A 189 -23.27 12.32 -8.03
CA VAL A 189 -22.06 11.92 -7.28
C VAL A 189 -20.81 12.42 -8.00
N ARG A 190 -19.89 13.02 -7.25
CA ARG A 190 -18.52 13.25 -7.72
C ARG A 190 -17.72 11.98 -7.56
N VAL A 191 -17.08 11.51 -8.63
CA VAL A 191 -16.26 10.30 -8.60
C VAL A 191 -14.77 10.65 -8.55
N ILE A 192 -14.06 10.02 -7.61
CA ILE A 192 -12.61 10.00 -7.51
C ILE A 192 -12.20 8.53 -7.57
N ALA A 193 -11.37 8.17 -8.54
CA ALA A 193 -10.87 6.81 -8.72
C ALA A 193 -9.38 6.74 -8.41
N ALA A 194 -8.91 5.61 -7.86
CA ALA A 194 -7.50 5.36 -7.63
C ALA A 194 -7.10 3.97 -8.12
N THR A 195 -5.85 3.81 -8.55
CA THR A 195 -5.28 2.53 -8.95
C THR A 195 -3.76 2.51 -8.84
N ASN A 196 -3.19 1.33 -8.58
CA ASN A 196 -1.76 1.05 -8.69
C ASN A 196 -1.40 0.37 -10.02
N CYS A 197 -2.40 -0.04 -10.82
CA CYS A 197 -2.20 -0.71 -12.09
C CYS A 197 -1.78 0.27 -13.19
N ASP A 198 -0.97 -0.22 -14.15
CA ASP A 198 -0.77 0.44 -15.45
C ASP A 198 -2.06 0.30 -16.28
N VAL A 199 -2.94 1.33 -16.16
CA VAL A 199 -4.24 1.32 -16.87
C VAL A 199 -4.07 1.25 -18.38
N PRO A 200 -3.14 2.00 -19.03
CA PRO A 200 -2.85 1.81 -20.45
C PRO A 200 -2.51 0.37 -20.85
N ALA A 201 -1.70 -0.34 -20.04
CA ALA A 201 -1.42 -1.75 -20.29
C ALA A 201 -2.66 -2.64 -20.11
N ALA A 202 -3.48 -2.37 -19.09
CA ALA A 202 -4.75 -3.07 -18.85
C ALA A 202 -5.76 -2.86 -20.01
N VAL A 203 -5.80 -1.66 -20.59
CA VAL A 203 -6.60 -1.36 -21.79
C VAL A 203 -6.08 -2.17 -22.99
N ARG A 204 -4.77 -2.18 -23.23
CA ARG A 204 -4.18 -2.96 -24.34
C ARG A 204 -4.45 -4.47 -24.21
N SER A 205 -4.47 -5.00 -23.02
CA SER A 205 -4.76 -6.42 -22.75
C SER A 205 -6.27 -6.76 -22.73
N GLY A 206 -7.15 -5.77 -22.87
CA GLY A 206 -8.60 -5.95 -22.79
C GLY A 206 -9.16 -6.17 -21.38
N LYS A 207 -8.32 -6.07 -20.35
CA LYS A 207 -8.73 -6.18 -18.93
C LYS A 207 -9.53 -4.95 -18.48
N PHE A 208 -9.23 -3.79 -19.05
CA PHE A 208 -9.92 -2.54 -18.76
C PHE A 208 -10.49 -1.91 -20.02
N ARG A 209 -11.71 -1.39 -19.95
CA ARG A 209 -12.39 -0.79 -21.10
C ARG A 209 -11.81 0.58 -21.45
N PRO A 210 -11.52 0.86 -22.72
CA PRO A 210 -10.99 2.15 -23.15
C PRO A 210 -11.97 3.32 -22.93
N ASP A 211 -13.27 3.08 -23.14
CA ASP A 211 -14.31 4.11 -22.93
C ASP A 211 -14.41 4.55 -21.47
N LEU A 212 -14.35 3.61 -20.53
CA LEU A 212 -14.30 3.91 -19.09
C LEU A 212 -13.02 4.64 -18.71
N PHE A 213 -11.86 4.23 -19.26
CA PHE A 213 -10.60 4.90 -19.00
C PHE A 213 -10.67 6.38 -19.34
N TYR A 214 -11.11 6.74 -20.55
CA TYR A 214 -11.23 8.15 -20.93
C TYR A 214 -12.22 8.93 -20.07
N ARG A 215 -13.25 8.29 -19.55
CA ARG A 215 -14.24 8.94 -18.67
C ARG A 215 -13.74 9.13 -17.23
N LEU A 216 -12.86 8.24 -16.76
CA LEU A 216 -12.20 8.38 -15.45
C LEU A 216 -11.00 9.33 -15.51
N ASN A 217 -10.24 9.33 -16.59
CA ASN A 217 -8.99 10.08 -16.77
C ASN A 217 -9.23 11.52 -17.26
N VAL A 218 -10.19 12.23 -16.64
CA VAL A 218 -10.47 13.65 -16.96
C VAL A 218 -9.41 14.54 -16.31
N PHE A 219 -9.10 14.28 -15.04
CA PHE A 219 -8.03 14.97 -14.33
C PHE A 219 -7.10 13.94 -13.67
N PRO A 220 -5.96 13.62 -14.30
CA PRO A 220 -5.00 12.68 -13.71
C PRO A 220 -4.17 13.34 -12.61
N ILE A 221 -3.94 12.60 -11.53
CA ILE A 221 -2.97 12.93 -10.47
C ILE A 221 -2.09 11.71 -10.26
N HIS A 222 -0.79 11.88 -10.46
CA HIS A 222 0.18 10.84 -10.14
C HIS A 222 0.82 11.11 -8.79
N VAL A 223 0.74 10.12 -7.88
CA VAL A 223 1.36 10.18 -6.56
C VAL A 223 2.70 9.46 -6.63
N PRO A 224 3.83 10.17 -6.50
CA PRO A 224 5.15 9.58 -6.63
C PRO A 224 5.43 8.58 -5.51
N PRO A 225 6.20 7.51 -5.80
CA PRO A 225 6.68 6.58 -4.77
C PRO A 225 7.67 7.29 -3.82
N LEU A 226 7.84 6.72 -2.62
CA LEU A 226 8.64 7.36 -1.57
C LEU A 226 10.11 7.53 -1.95
N ARG A 227 10.68 6.62 -2.74
CA ARG A 227 12.05 6.71 -3.28
C ARG A 227 12.28 7.90 -4.23
N GLU A 228 11.23 8.48 -4.82
CA GLU A 228 11.30 9.68 -5.66
C GLU A 228 11.12 10.98 -4.87
N ARG A 229 10.93 10.89 -3.55
CA ARG A 229 10.78 12.00 -2.62
C ARG A 229 11.52 11.71 -1.30
N GLN A 230 12.80 11.40 -1.43
CA GLN A 230 13.66 11.02 -0.29
C GLN A 230 13.70 12.09 0.81
N GLU A 231 13.63 13.36 0.43
CA GLU A 231 13.55 14.51 1.35
C GLU A 231 12.36 14.42 2.33
N ASP A 232 11.29 13.73 1.95
CA ASP A 232 10.11 13.57 2.79
C ASP A 232 10.24 12.41 3.81
N ILE A 233 11.23 11.51 3.66
CA ILE A 233 11.34 10.30 4.48
C ILE A 233 11.52 10.64 5.95
N LEU A 234 12.49 11.49 6.27
CA LEU A 234 12.74 11.88 7.67
C LEU A 234 11.59 12.71 8.24
N LEU A 235 10.95 13.55 7.43
CA LEU A 235 9.79 14.33 7.85
C LEU A 235 8.61 13.41 8.21
N LEU A 236 8.32 12.44 7.34
CA LEU A 236 7.30 11.42 7.58
C LEU A 236 7.65 10.55 8.79
N ALA A 237 8.92 10.15 8.95
CA ALA A 237 9.37 9.38 10.09
C ALA A 237 9.13 10.15 11.40
N LYS A 238 9.55 11.40 11.48
CA LYS A 238 9.32 12.26 12.65
C LYS A 238 7.83 12.42 12.96
N TYR A 239 7.01 12.63 11.93
CA TYR A 239 5.55 12.70 12.07
C TYR A 239 4.96 11.42 12.68
N PHE A 240 5.33 10.24 12.17
CA PHE A 240 4.83 8.98 12.70
C PHE A 240 5.36 8.67 14.10
N ILE A 241 6.65 8.95 14.38
CA ILE A 241 7.23 8.81 15.73
C ILE A 241 6.44 9.64 16.73
N GLY A 242 6.20 10.93 16.45
CA GLY A 242 5.42 11.81 17.30
C GLY A 242 3.99 11.30 17.54
N ARG A 243 3.32 10.84 16.48
CA ARG A 243 1.96 10.28 16.54
C ARG A 243 1.90 9.00 17.38
N TYR A 244 2.87 8.07 17.21
CA TYR A 244 2.91 6.83 17.98
C TYR A 244 3.38 7.07 19.42
N ALA A 245 4.32 8.00 19.66
CA ALA A 245 4.73 8.41 20.97
C ALA A 245 3.54 8.90 21.80
N ALA A 246 2.72 9.79 21.23
CA ALA A 246 1.50 10.26 21.87
C ALA A 246 0.49 9.12 22.15
N LYS A 247 0.30 8.19 21.20
CA LYS A 247 -0.60 7.03 21.34
C LYS A 247 -0.15 6.06 22.46
N LEU A 248 1.17 5.84 22.57
CA LEU A 248 1.77 4.90 23.52
C LEU A 248 2.16 5.53 24.87
N GLY A 249 1.99 6.84 25.02
CA GLY A 249 2.42 7.57 26.22
C GLY A 249 3.94 7.61 26.41
N LYS A 250 4.72 7.39 25.33
CA LYS A 250 6.18 7.43 25.33
C LYS A 250 6.68 8.84 25.04
N ARG A 251 7.87 9.18 25.55
CA ARG A 251 8.52 10.47 25.28
C ARG A 251 9.78 10.23 24.48
N ILE A 252 9.68 10.36 23.16
CA ILE A 252 10.83 10.28 22.26
C ILE A 252 11.30 11.70 21.96
N ARG A 253 12.59 11.97 22.16
CA ARG A 253 13.20 13.31 21.94
C ARG A 253 14.15 13.32 20.77
N ARG A 254 14.77 12.19 20.47
CA ARG A 254 15.85 12.09 19.51
C ARG A 254 15.68 10.89 18.59
N VAL A 255 16.27 10.98 17.41
CA VAL A 255 16.41 9.87 16.47
C VAL A 255 17.91 9.59 16.33
N GLU A 256 18.32 8.35 16.45
CA GLU A 256 19.70 7.93 16.23
C GLU A 256 20.11 8.26 14.78
N LYS A 257 21.29 8.84 14.58
CA LYS A 257 21.80 9.27 13.27
C LYS A 257 21.90 8.11 12.28
N ARG A 258 22.40 6.97 12.77
CA ARG A 258 22.43 5.74 11.96
C ARG A 258 21.04 5.30 11.49
N THR A 259 20.04 5.43 12.35
CA THR A 259 18.64 5.15 11.99
C THR A 259 18.14 6.08 10.89
N ALA A 260 18.46 7.39 10.99
CA ALA A 260 18.09 8.36 9.97
C ALA A 260 18.70 8.00 8.60
N GLU A 261 20.00 7.70 8.57
CA GLU A 261 20.72 7.26 7.36
C GLU A 261 20.10 5.97 6.77
N LEU A 262 19.82 4.96 7.60
CA LEU A 262 19.17 3.72 7.17
C LEU A 262 17.78 3.96 6.57
N LEU A 263 16.99 4.88 7.14
CA LEU A 263 15.66 5.21 6.61
C LEU A 263 15.74 5.92 5.26
N GLU A 264 16.72 6.83 5.06
CA GLU A 264 16.93 7.55 3.80
C GLU A 264 17.44 6.65 2.67
N ASP A 265 18.34 5.72 2.99
CA ASP A 265 18.97 4.83 2.01
C ASP A 265 18.04 3.70 1.53
N TYR A 266 17.01 3.38 2.29
CA TYR A 266 16.12 2.27 1.96
C TYR A 266 15.14 2.63 0.84
N CYS A 267 14.88 1.69 -0.08
CA CYS A 267 14.08 1.93 -1.29
C CYS A 267 12.55 1.97 -1.08
N TRP A 268 12.05 1.58 0.08
CA TRP A 268 10.63 1.61 0.48
C TRP A 268 9.67 1.01 -0.56
N PRO A 269 9.77 -0.28 -0.92
CA PRO A 269 8.87 -0.90 -1.89
C PRO A 269 7.39 -0.82 -1.46
N GLY A 270 7.08 -0.83 -0.16
CA GLY A 270 5.74 -0.62 0.39
C GLY A 270 5.42 0.85 0.69
N ASN A 271 6.28 1.78 0.27
CA ASN A 271 6.10 3.23 0.40
C ASN A 271 5.79 3.68 1.85
N ILE A 272 4.88 4.64 2.02
CA ILE A 272 4.52 5.19 3.34
C ILE A 272 3.91 4.13 4.27
N ARG A 273 3.19 3.14 3.69
CA ARG A 273 2.59 2.07 4.50
C ARG A 273 3.67 1.21 5.17
N GLU A 274 4.73 0.90 4.45
CA GLU A 274 5.87 0.17 4.99
C GLU A 274 6.64 1.00 6.01
N LEU A 275 6.96 2.26 5.70
CA LEU A 275 7.59 3.19 6.63
C LEU A 275 6.80 3.29 7.94
N GLN A 276 5.49 3.45 7.87
CA GLN A 276 4.61 3.51 9.02
C GLN A 276 4.68 2.22 9.85
N ASN A 277 4.67 1.04 9.23
CA ASN A 277 4.74 -0.24 9.91
C ASN A 277 6.09 -0.45 10.60
N VAL A 278 7.19 -0.05 9.95
CA VAL A 278 8.55 -0.11 10.53
C VAL A 278 8.63 0.77 11.77
N ILE A 279 8.13 2.01 11.67
CA ILE A 279 8.14 2.93 12.81
C ILE A 279 7.22 2.44 13.94
N GLU A 280 6.02 1.93 13.64
CA GLU A 280 5.12 1.38 14.66
C GLU A 280 5.77 0.21 15.39
N ARG A 281 6.44 -0.70 14.67
CA ARG A 281 7.20 -1.81 15.25
C ARG A 281 8.34 -1.29 16.14
N ALA A 282 9.16 -0.37 15.65
CA ALA A 282 10.26 0.21 16.39
C ALA A 282 9.80 0.90 17.67
N MET A 283 8.68 1.63 17.63
CA MET A 283 8.09 2.30 18.78
C MET A 283 7.64 1.32 19.88
N ILE A 284 7.28 0.08 19.56
CA ILE A 284 6.94 -0.94 20.55
C ILE A 284 8.18 -1.33 21.35
N PHE A 285 9.34 -1.52 20.69
CA PHE A 285 10.60 -1.94 21.30
C PHE A 285 11.42 -0.79 21.91
N CYS A 286 11.07 0.47 21.63
CA CYS A 286 11.80 1.62 22.11
C CYS A 286 11.39 1.94 23.55
N ASP A 287 12.27 1.69 24.54
CA ASP A 287 12.07 2.01 25.95
C ASP A 287 12.86 3.24 26.40
N SER A 288 13.65 3.85 25.52
CA SER A 288 14.46 5.06 25.76
C SER A 288 13.77 6.30 25.17
N ASP A 289 14.37 7.47 25.40
CA ASP A 289 13.98 8.73 24.76
C ASP A 289 14.56 8.91 23.34
N THR A 290 15.37 7.96 22.88
CA THR A 290 16.02 7.95 21.57
C THR A 290 15.43 6.83 20.72
N PHE A 291 14.89 7.20 19.56
CA PHE A 291 14.30 6.28 18.59
C PHE A 291 15.39 5.62 17.74
N PHE A 292 15.30 4.30 17.58
CA PHE A 292 16.19 3.52 16.73
C PHE A 292 15.42 2.48 15.91
N VAL A 293 16.00 2.10 14.77
CA VAL A 293 15.50 1.03 13.88
C VAL A 293 16.63 0.03 13.65
N GLU A 294 16.35 -1.24 13.81
CA GLU A 294 17.31 -2.29 13.47
C GLU A 294 17.35 -2.50 11.95
N GLU A 295 18.53 -2.58 11.37
CA GLU A 295 18.73 -2.83 9.94
C GLU A 295 18.01 -4.10 9.44
N ALA A 296 17.89 -5.11 10.30
CA ALA A 296 17.17 -6.34 10.00
C ALA A 296 15.67 -6.11 9.67
N TRP A 297 15.08 -5.04 10.18
CA TRP A 297 13.66 -4.70 9.94
C TRP A 297 13.42 -4.02 8.58
N LEU A 298 14.48 -3.48 7.96
CA LEU A 298 14.48 -2.85 6.64
C LEU A 298 14.88 -3.83 5.52
N ARG A 299 15.23 -5.06 5.87
CA ARG A 299 15.44 -6.06 4.81
C ARG A 299 14.08 -6.36 4.20
N PRO A 300 13.92 -6.21 2.87
CA PRO A 300 12.72 -6.70 2.23
C PRO A 300 12.60 -8.17 2.64
N GLU A 301 11.47 -8.54 3.25
CA GLU A 301 11.14 -9.97 3.27
C GLU A 301 11.33 -10.42 1.83
N PRO A 302 12.10 -11.53 1.58
CA PRO A 302 12.21 -12.03 0.24
C PRO A 302 10.77 -12.15 -0.24
N GLU A 303 10.40 -11.31 -1.22
CA GLU A 303 9.09 -11.41 -1.84
C GLU A 303 8.85 -12.91 -2.03
N PRO A 304 7.70 -13.46 -1.62
CA PRO A 304 7.40 -14.83 -1.98
C PRO A 304 7.58 -14.84 -3.48
N ARG A 305 8.71 -15.41 -3.93
CA ARG A 305 9.18 -15.28 -5.31
C ARG A 305 8.09 -15.84 -6.19
N LEU A 306 7.15 -15.00 -6.61
CA LEU A 306 6.17 -15.30 -7.66
C LEU A 306 6.88 -15.80 -8.94
N GLY A 307 8.19 -15.54 -9.05
CA GLY A 307 9.05 -16.10 -10.10
C GLY A 307 9.59 -17.51 -9.84
N LEU A 308 9.48 -18.07 -8.62
CA LEU A 308 9.81 -19.47 -8.39
C LEU A 308 8.64 -20.42 -8.67
N GLN A 309 7.40 -19.93 -8.70
CA GLN A 309 6.27 -20.78 -9.06
C GLN A 309 6.39 -21.35 -10.49
N PRO A 310 6.72 -20.58 -11.54
CA PRO A 310 6.95 -21.18 -12.87
C PRO A 310 8.13 -22.16 -12.86
N VAL A 311 9.26 -21.81 -12.25
CA VAL A 311 10.45 -22.67 -12.21
C VAL A 311 10.21 -23.93 -11.38
N LEU A 312 9.53 -23.82 -10.22
CA LEU A 312 9.15 -24.99 -9.42
C LEU A 312 8.07 -25.83 -10.10
N ILE A 313 7.13 -25.23 -10.80
CA ILE A 313 6.11 -25.91 -11.59
C ILE A 313 6.74 -26.63 -12.79
N ASP A 314 7.71 -26.02 -13.47
CA ASP A 314 8.41 -26.63 -14.58
C ASP A 314 9.33 -27.76 -14.10
N GLN A 315 10.06 -27.59 -13.00
CA GLN A 315 10.85 -28.66 -12.37
C GLN A 315 9.98 -29.80 -11.85
N GLU A 316 8.85 -29.50 -11.21
CA GLU A 316 7.91 -30.52 -10.76
C GLU A 316 7.29 -31.28 -11.95
N ARG A 317 6.98 -30.57 -13.04
CA ARG A 317 6.52 -31.15 -14.28
C ARG A 317 7.56 -32.10 -14.88
N GLU A 318 8.81 -31.65 -15.01
CA GLU A 318 9.93 -32.47 -15.53
C GLU A 318 10.14 -33.73 -14.69
N LEU A 319 10.10 -33.63 -13.37
CA LEU A 319 10.22 -34.77 -12.46
C LEU A 319 9.08 -35.78 -12.63
N ILE A 320 7.85 -35.30 -12.79
CA ILE A 320 6.68 -36.16 -13.01
C ILE A 320 6.75 -36.80 -14.40
N GLU A 321 7.11 -36.06 -15.43
CA GLU A 321 7.27 -36.56 -16.80
C GLU A 321 8.40 -37.60 -16.90
N ALA A 322 9.54 -37.37 -16.25
CA ALA A 322 10.63 -38.34 -16.16
C ALA A 322 10.20 -39.64 -15.46
N ALA A 323 9.49 -39.52 -14.34
CA ALA A 323 8.98 -40.70 -13.62
C ALA A 323 7.93 -41.46 -14.43
N LEU A 324 7.07 -40.79 -15.19
CA LEU A 324 6.11 -41.42 -16.10
C LEU A 324 6.80 -42.09 -17.29
N ALA A 325 7.84 -41.49 -17.86
CA ALA A 325 8.63 -42.09 -18.94
C ALA A 325 9.28 -43.37 -18.48
N GLU A 326 9.94 -43.39 -17.33
CA GLU A 326 10.60 -44.58 -16.78
C GLU A 326 9.60 -45.70 -16.40
N THR A 327 8.41 -45.35 -15.94
CA THR A 327 7.37 -46.31 -15.54
C THR A 327 6.40 -46.64 -16.67
N ARG A 328 6.67 -46.18 -17.90
CA ARG A 328 5.82 -46.38 -19.09
C ARG A 328 4.37 -45.96 -18.86
N GLY A 329 4.19 -44.81 -18.22
CA GLY A 329 2.87 -44.26 -17.89
C GLY A 329 2.10 -44.96 -16.77
N ARG A 330 2.72 -45.87 -16.02
CA ARG A 330 2.12 -46.56 -14.86
C ARG A 330 2.16 -45.63 -13.65
N ILE A 331 1.01 -45.21 -13.15
CA ILE A 331 0.91 -44.32 -12.00
C ILE A 331 1.02 -45.10 -10.68
N SER A 332 0.40 -46.29 -10.59
CA SER A 332 0.24 -47.07 -9.38
C SER A 332 0.91 -48.44 -9.49
N GLY A 333 1.14 -49.08 -8.31
CA GLY A 333 1.76 -50.40 -8.21
C GLY A 333 3.21 -50.34 -7.71
N PRO A 334 3.86 -51.52 -7.48
CA PRO A 334 5.22 -51.57 -6.94
C PRO A 334 6.26 -50.81 -7.78
N GLU A 335 6.03 -50.72 -9.07
CA GLU A 335 6.90 -50.06 -10.06
C GLU A 335 6.22 -48.82 -10.67
N GLY A 336 5.23 -48.25 -10.00
CA GLY A 336 4.53 -47.05 -10.49
C GLY A 336 5.21 -45.74 -10.11
N ALA A 337 4.96 -44.68 -10.92
CA ALA A 337 5.53 -43.35 -10.72
C ALA A 337 5.26 -42.75 -9.35
N ALA A 338 4.09 -43.06 -8.75
CA ALA A 338 3.76 -42.56 -7.43
C ALA A 338 4.70 -43.09 -6.34
N ARG A 339 5.10 -44.36 -6.40
CA ARG A 339 6.03 -44.95 -5.47
C ARG A 339 7.45 -44.43 -5.69
N ARG A 340 7.84 -44.21 -6.94
CA ARG A 340 9.16 -43.70 -7.31
C ARG A 340 9.37 -42.26 -6.86
N LEU A 341 8.33 -41.46 -6.94
CA LEU A 341 8.32 -40.06 -6.47
C LEU A 341 8.03 -39.93 -4.96
N GLY A 342 7.76 -41.04 -4.26
CA GLY A 342 7.45 -41.02 -2.82
C GLY A 342 6.15 -40.29 -2.45
N VAL A 343 5.20 -40.16 -3.39
CA VAL A 343 3.94 -39.47 -3.16
C VAL A 343 2.74 -40.40 -3.25
N PRO A 344 1.62 -40.11 -2.52
CA PRO A 344 0.38 -40.87 -2.66
C PRO A 344 -0.14 -40.83 -4.11
N ARG A 345 -0.72 -41.96 -4.54
CA ARG A 345 -1.32 -42.08 -5.91
C ARG A 345 -2.30 -40.93 -6.22
N THR A 346 -3.18 -40.62 -5.29
CA THR A 346 -4.20 -39.56 -5.43
C THR A 346 -3.57 -38.19 -5.64
N THR A 347 -2.47 -37.92 -4.93
CA THR A 347 -1.70 -36.66 -5.08
C THR A 347 -1.04 -36.57 -6.44
N LEU A 348 -0.44 -37.66 -6.95
CA LEU A 348 0.18 -37.67 -8.26
C LEU A 348 -0.87 -37.55 -9.38
N GLU A 349 -2.02 -38.22 -9.29
CA GLU A 349 -3.11 -38.09 -10.25
C GLU A 349 -3.65 -36.65 -10.30
N TYR A 350 -3.80 -35.98 -9.15
CA TYR A 350 -4.18 -34.57 -9.07
C TYR A 350 -3.15 -33.66 -9.74
N LYS A 351 -1.85 -33.85 -9.46
CA LYS A 351 -0.76 -33.06 -10.06
C LYS A 351 -0.66 -33.26 -11.55
N ILE A 352 -0.77 -34.47 -12.06
CA ILE A 352 -0.81 -34.79 -13.51
C ILE A 352 -1.94 -34.03 -14.21
N LYS A 353 -3.12 -33.97 -13.57
CA LYS A 353 -4.29 -33.24 -14.12
C LYS A 353 -4.09 -31.73 -14.03
N SER A 354 -3.58 -31.23 -12.92
CA SER A 354 -3.32 -29.79 -12.68
C SER A 354 -2.25 -29.23 -13.63
N LEU A 355 -1.18 -29.99 -13.86
CA LEU A 355 -0.08 -29.64 -14.74
C LEU A 355 -0.35 -29.95 -16.22
N ARG A 356 -1.53 -30.49 -16.55
CA ARG A 356 -1.97 -30.88 -17.91
C ARG A 356 -0.97 -31.82 -18.59
N ILE A 357 -0.39 -32.76 -17.82
CA ILE A 357 0.53 -33.77 -18.37
C ILE A 357 -0.26 -34.89 -19.02
N ASP A 358 0.07 -35.22 -20.28
CA ASP A 358 -0.54 -36.34 -20.97
C ASP A 358 0.18 -37.64 -20.63
N LYS A 359 -0.36 -38.39 -19.67
CA LYS A 359 0.18 -39.67 -19.22
C LYS A 359 0.17 -40.76 -20.30
N TYR A 360 -0.67 -40.65 -21.33
CA TYR A 360 -0.79 -41.65 -22.39
C TYR A 360 0.37 -41.55 -23.39
N ARG A 361 1.01 -40.42 -23.52
CA ARG A 361 2.20 -40.19 -24.35
C ARG A 361 3.36 -41.11 -23.97
N TYR A 362 3.40 -41.57 -22.72
CA TYR A 362 4.47 -42.43 -22.20
C TYR A 362 4.13 -43.92 -22.23
N ARG A 363 2.95 -44.30 -22.74
CA ARG A 363 2.62 -45.70 -23.02
C ARG A 363 3.21 -46.02 -24.38
N MET A 364 4.40 -46.60 -24.46
CA MET A 364 4.97 -47.07 -25.70
C MET A 364 4.07 -48.16 -26.30
N ASP A 365 3.64 -47.98 -27.53
CA ASP A 365 3.03 -49.01 -28.34
C ASP A 365 3.97 -50.19 -28.49
N ALA A 366 3.50 -51.38 -28.10
CA ALA A 366 4.23 -52.64 -28.15
C ALA A 366 4.51 -53.10 -29.61
N HIS A 367 4.16 -52.28 -30.62
CA HIS A 367 4.28 -52.62 -32.04
C HIS A 367 5.53 -52.12 -32.78
N GLU A 368 6.29 -51.18 -32.21
CA GLU A 368 7.47 -50.63 -32.91
C GLU A 368 8.79 -51.37 -32.65
N PHE A 369 8.82 -52.29 -31.69
CA PHE A 369 10.07 -53.03 -31.38
C PHE A 369 10.23 -54.35 -32.19
N SER A 370 9.17 -54.82 -32.88
CA SER A 370 9.24 -56.02 -33.71
C SER A 370 9.68 -55.75 -35.17
N SER A 371 9.77 -54.52 -35.64
CA SER A 371 10.14 -54.19 -37.01
C SER A 371 11.60 -53.74 -37.20
N LYS A 372 12.42 -53.72 -36.13
CA LYS A 372 13.87 -53.34 -36.19
C LYS A 372 14.83 -54.49 -35.89
N LEU A 373 14.35 -55.74 -35.84
CA LEU A 373 15.16 -56.95 -35.65
C LEU A 373 14.73 -58.04 -36.65
N GLY A 374 14.37 -57.66 -37.87
CA GLY A 374 14.20 -58.55 -38.99
C GLY A 374 15.05 -58.07 -40.17
#